data_6db81cdfa9c103d8668e20722514b1e7
#
_entry.id   6db81cdfa9c103d8668e20722514b1e7
#
_cell.length_a   1.000
_cell.length_b   1.000
_cell.length_c   1.000
_cell.angle_alpha   90.00
_cell.angle_beta   90.00
_cell.angle_gamma   90.00
#
_symmetry.space_group_name_H-M   'P 1'
#
loop_
_entity.id
_entity.type
_entity.pdbx_description
1 polymer ?
#
loop_
_entity_poly.entity_id
_entity_poly.type
_entity_poly.pdbx_seq_one_letter_code
_entity_poly.pdbx_strand_id
1 'polypeptide(L)'
;MARSFLVLQGLATHFFARLGDALRARGHAVHRVNLNPGDRLFWKRPNATDYTGTEADWPAALDALIDGHRVTDLVMFGDGRPFHVAAIAAARRRGLRAWIYEEAYLRPGYLALEAGGVNARSRLPRDPARIRALAEGLPPALPETLSGGSFLRRASDDVRYNLANLLHRRDFPHWRTHRQWNPFHEYAGWLKRGLLRPLRRHAAWKRLKQVEAWPGPVFVLPLQLEGDYQLRHHSPFTSLADAIALVVESFAAHAPPDALLAVKGHPLDNGLSHWGRFAERRAAERGVAQRIAWLPELHFTPVLAPAAGVVTVNSTAGLQALREGKPVVVLGRALYDLPGLTFQDGLDRFWTERTPPDMALVDALRRVLAAHCLVRGGFFSDAGMNEAVANSVPRLEGDPPFAAEPA
;
A
#
# COMPACT_ATOMS: atom_id res chain seq x y z
N MET A 1 0.13 -15.49 -28.43
CA MET A 1 -1.33 -15.63 -28.76
C MET A 1 -2.05 -14.37 -28.33
N ALA A 2 -3.08 -13.94 -29.07
CA ALA A 2 -3.93 -12.82 -28.66
C ALA A 2 -4.69 -13.18 -27.37
N ARG A 3 -4.76 -12.25 -26.42
CA ARG A 3 -5.47 -12.40 -25.13
C ARG A 3 -6.63 -11.42 -25.05
N SER A 4 -7.53 -11.64 -24.09
CA SER A 4 -8.64 -10.73 -23.78
C SER A 4 -8.54 -10.27 -22.34
N PHE A 5 -8.30 -8.98 -22.14
CA PHE A 5 -8.14 -8.34 -20.84
C PHE A 5 -9.42 -7.63 -20.41
N LEU A 6 -9.91 -7.91 -19.22
CA LEU A 6 -10.97 -7.15 -18.56
C LEU A 6 -10.37 -6.28 -17.48
N VAL A 7 -10.40 -4.96 -17.68
CA VAL A 7 -9.83 -3.97 -16.77
C VAL A 7 -10.90 -3.48 -15.82
N LEU A 8 -10.71 -3.68 -14.53
CA LEU A 8 -11.58 -3.21 -13.46
C LEU A 8 -11.07 -1.89 -12.86
N GLN A 9 -11.64 -1.48 -11.72
CA GLN A 9 -11.35 -0.19 -11.10
C GLN A 9 -9.86 0.03 -10.84
N GLY A 10 -9.40 1.25 -11.16
CA GLY A 10 -8.04 1.72 -10.96
C GLY A 10 -7.92 2.82 -9.90
N LEU A 11 -6.81 3.54 -9.98
CA LEU A 11 -6.62 4.83 -9.33
C LEU A 11 -7.22 5.96 -10.18
N ALA A 12 -7.39 7.14 -9.60
CA ALA A 12 -7.76 8.36 -10.30
C ALA A 12 -6.60 8.85 -11.18
N THR A 13 -6.26 8.08 -12.22
CA THR A 13 -5.20 8.39 -13.19
C THR A 13 -5.53 7.79 -14.55
N HIS A 14 -4.89 8.29 -15.61
CA HIS A 14 -5.01 7.71 -16.95
C HIS A 14 -4.16 6.46 -17.18
N PHE A 15 -3.53 5.89 -16.14
CA PHE A 15 -2.64 4.75 -16.27
C PHE A 15 -3.30 3.55 -16.97
N PHE A 16 -4.48 3.12 -16.51
CA PHE A 16 -5.17 1.97 -17.12
C PHE A 16 -5.66 2.24 -18.54
N ALA A 17 -5.99 3.48 -18.88
CA ALA A 17 -6.30 3.83 -20.26
C ALA A 17 -5.10 3.69 -21.17
N ARG A 18 -3.91 4.17 -20.75
CA ARG A 18 -2.64 4.01 -21.47
C ARG A 18 -2.22 2.55 -21.58
N LEU A 19 -2.37 1.78 -20.50
CA LEU A 19 -2.12 0.34 -20.52
C LEU A 19 -3.02 -0.37 -21.50
N GLY A 20 -4.31 -0.04 -21.51
CA GLY A 20 -5.27 -0.58 -22.48
C GLY A 20 -4.92 -0.24 -23.94
N ASP A 21 -4.47 1.00 -24.19
CA ASP A 21 -4.02 1.40 -25.52
C ASP A 21 -2.78 0.59 -25.96
N ALA A 22 -1.81 0.40 -25.05
CA ALA A 22 -0.60 -0.37 -25.33
C ALA A 22 -0.90 -1.87 -25.58
N LEU A 23 -1.80 -2.47 -24.79
CA LEU A 23 -2.22 -3.86 -25.01
C LEU A 23 -2.96 -4.04 -26.34
N ARG A 24 -3.84 -3.08 -26.74
CA ARG A 24 -4.50 -3.10 -28.07
C ARG A 24 -3.50 -2.98 -29.20
N ALA A 25 -2.50 -2.13 -29.06
CA ALA A 25 -1.42 -1.98 -30.05
C ALA A 25 -0.62 -3.28 -30.25
N ARG A 26 -0.64 -4.19 -29.27
CA ARG A 26 -0.06 -5.53 -29.33
C ARG A 26 -1.01 -6.61 -29.87
N GLY A 27 -2.22 -6.22 -30.28
CA GLY A 27 -3.22 -7.13 -30.85
C GLY A 27 -4.10 -7.83 -29.80
N HIS A 28 -4.13 -7.39 -28.57
CA HIS A 28 -5.00 -7.92 -27.53
C HIS A 28 -6.38 -7.25 -27.52
N ALA A 29 -7.42 -7.99 -27.16
CA ALA A 29 -8.73 -7.42 -26.83
C ALA A 29 -8.66 -6.78 -25.43
N VAL A 30 -9.23 -5.59 -25.27
CA VAL A 30 -9.27 -4.89 -23.98
C VAL A 30 -10.64 -4.31 -23.75
N HIS A 31 -11.29 -4.75 -22.69
CA HIS A 31 -12.58 -4.30 -22.21
C HIS A 31 -12.42 -3.63 -20.84
N ARG A 32 -13.28 -2.65 -20.54
CA ARG A 32 -13.29 -1.94 -19.28
C ARG A 32 -14.64 -2.09 -18.59
N VAL A 33 -14.63 -2.29 -17.28
CA VAL A 33 -15.81 -2.07 -16.44
C VAL A 33 -15.61 -0.84 -15.58
N ASN A 34 -16.45 0.17 -15.76
CA ASN A 34 -16.51 1.32 -14.89
C ASN A 34 -17.50 1.03 -13.76
N LEU A 35 -17.06 1.18 -12.53
CA LEU A 35 -17.87 0.96 -11.33
C LEU A 35 -18.45 2.26 -10.77
N ASN A 36 -18.01 3.40 -11.30
CA ASN A 36 -18.44 4.73 -10.89
C ASN A 36 -18.11 5.79 -11.98
N PRO A 37 -18.67 7.01 -11.88
CA PRO A 37 -18.39 8.09 -12.83
C PRO A 37 -16.92 8.50 -12.94
N GLY A 38 -16.17 8.43 -11.85
CA GLY A 38 -14.72 8.71 -11.85
C GLY A 38 -13.94 7.72 -12.70
N ASP A 39 -14.29 6.43 -12.67
CA ASP A 39 -13.69 5.41 -13.53
C ASP A 39 -13.95 5.73 -15.01
N ARG A 40 -15.18 6.11 -15.36
CA ARG A 40 -15.58 6.53 -16.71
C ARG A 40 -14.80 7.77 -17.17
N LEU A 41 -14.58 8.73 -16.28
CA LEU A 41 -13.81 9.94 -16.58
C LEU A 41 -12.37 9.63 -17.00
N PHE A 42 -11.71 8.69 -16.33
CA PHE A 42 -10.31 8.37 -16.55
C PHE A 42 -10.06 7.30 -17.60
N TRP A 43 -11.12 6.64 -18.11
CA TRP A 43 -10.97 5.67 -19.18
C TRP A 43 -11.11 6.30 -20.57
N LYS A 44 -12.25 6.88 -20.90
CA LYS A 44 -12.59 7.55 -22.20
C LYS A 44 -12.06 6.81 -23.46
N ARG A 45 -12.24 5.50 -23.51
CA ARG A 45 -11.82 4.62 -24.60
C ARG A 45 -13.02 3.74 -25.00
N PRO A 46 -13.02 3.19 -26.25
CA PRO A 46 -14.06 2.24 -26.66
C PRO A 46 -14.02 0.96 -25.82
N ASN A 47 -15.06 0.14 -25.93
CA ASN A 47 -15.22 -1.13 -25.24
C ASN A 47 -15.21 -0.96 -23.70
N ALA A 48 -16.04 -0.07 -23.19
CA ALA A 48 -16.28 0.13 -21.77
C ALA A 48 -17.74 -0.15 -21.43
N THR A 49 -17.98 -0.86 -20.34
CA THR A 49 -19.30 -1.14 -19.78
C THR A 49 -19.42 -0.42 -18.44
N ASP A 50 -20.46 0.37 -18.26
CA ASP A 50 -20.81 0.97 -16.98
C ASP A 50 -21.62 -0.04 -16.17
N TYR A 51 -21.10 -0.53 -15.06
CA TYR A 51 -21.83 -1.41 -14.15
C TYR A 51 -22.64 -0.59 -13.17
N THR A 52 -23.96 -0.70 -13.28
CA THR A 52 -24.94 0.06 -12.48
C THR A 52 -25.73 -0.82 -11.50
N GLY A 53 -25.47 -2.14 -11.48
CA GLY A 53 -26.09 -3.10 -10.57
C GLY A 53 -25.59 -2.99 -9.12
N THR A 54 -26.13 -3.84 -8.26
CA THR A 54 -25.72 -3.93 -6.86
C THR A 54 -24.43 -4.75 -6.69
N GLU A 55 -23.81 -4.67 -5.51
CA GLU A 55 -22.65 -5.52 -5.18
C GLU A 55 -23.05 -7.01 -5.15
N ALA A 56 -24.28 -7.32 -4.74
CA ALA A 56 -24.80 -8.70 -4.71
C ALA A 56 -24.95 -9.31 -6.10
N ASP A 57 -25.33 -8.50 -7.11
CA ASP A 57 -25.51 -8.95 -8.50
C ASP A 57 -24.18 -9.03 -9.26
N TRP A 58 -23.12 -8.47 -8.71
CA TRP A 58 -21.81 -8.36 -9.38
C TRP A 58 -21.22 -9.70 -9.84
N PRO A 59 -21.21 -10.79 -9.02
CA PRO A 59 -20.63 -12.05 -9.46
C PRO A 59 -21.25 -12.59 -10.74
N ALA A 60 -22.58 -12.54 -10.89
CA ALA A 60 -23.28 -12.99 -12.07
C ALA A 60 -23.00 -12.08 -13.30
N ALA A 61 -23.00 -10.76 -13.08
CA ALA A 61 -22.67 -9.80 -14.13
C ALA A 61 -21.22 -9.96 -14.61
N LEU A 62 -20.29 -10.19 -13.69
CA LEU A 62 -18.88 -10.44 -14.01
C LEU A 62 -18.71 -11.73 -14.81
N ASP A 63 -19.37 -12.82 -14.43
CA ASP A 63 -19.32 -14.09 -15.15
C ASP A 63 -19.86 -13.93 -16.60
N ALA A 64 -20.96 -13.19 -16.79
CA ALA A 64 -21.48 -12.86 -18.11
C ALA A 64 -20.49 -12.02 -18.95
N LEU A 65 -19.81 -11.05 -18.35
CA LEU A 65 -18.76 -10.27 -19.03
C LEU A 65 -17.55 -11.13 -19.41
N ILE A 66 -17.13 -12.03 -18.55
CA ILE A 66 -16.03 -12.96 -18.80
C ILE A 66 -16.36 -13.84 -20.01
N ASP A 67 -17.56 -14.42 -20.05
CA ASP A 67 -17.99 -15.29 -21.14
C ASP A 67 -18.19 -14.52 -22.44
N GLY A 68 -18.91 -13.40 -22.38
CA GLY A 68 -19.22 -12.57 -23.56
C GLY A 68 -17.99 -12.01 -24.25
N HIS A 69 -16.94 -11.69 -23.50
CA HIS A 69 -15.70 -11.15 -24.06
C HIS A 69 -14.56 -12.19 -24.11
N ARG A 70 -14.81 -13.45 -23.76
CA ARG A 70 -13.81 -14.53 -23.73
C ARG A 70 -12.56 -14.10 -22.95
N VAL A 71 -12.77 -13.53 -21.75
CA VAL A 71 -11.70 -12.95 -20.93
C VAL A 71 -10.71 -14.02 -20.52
N THR A 72 -9.42 -13.73 -20.68
CA THR A 72 -8.32 -14.57 -20.23
C THR A 72 -7.60 -13.98 -19.02
N ASP A 73 -7.67 -12.66 -18.87
CA ASP A 73 -6.94 -11.90 -17.86
C ASP A 73 -7.81 -10.80 -17.27
N LEU A 74 -7.86 -10.73 -15.93
CA LEU A 74 -8.43 -9.61 -15.18
C LEU A 74 -7.30 -8.67 -14.76
N VAL A 75 -7.53 -7.35 -14.82
CA VAL A 75 -6.56 -6.33 -14.38
C VAL A 75 -7.26 -5.35 -13.46
N MET A 76 -6.69 -5.10 -12.27
CA MET A 76 -7.30 -4.23 -11.26
C MET A 76 -6.26 -3.57 -10.35
N PHE A 77 -6.68 -2.55 -9.59
CA PHE A 77 -5.86 -1.92 -8.57
C PHE A 77 -6.36 -2.27 -7.16
N GLY A 78 -5.49 -2.94 -6.38
CA GLY A 78 -5.81 -3.45 -5.05
C GLY A 78 -6.67 -4.69 -5.07
N ASP A 79 -6.47 -5.55 -4.10
CA ASP A 79 -7.15 -6.85 -3.95
C ASP A 79 -8.19 -6.88 -2.81
N GLY A 80 -8.40 -5.75 -2.13
CA GLY A 80 -9.29 -5.65 -0.97
C GLY A 80 -10.69 -5.09 -1.25
N ARG A 81 -10.94 -4.49 -2.43
CA ARG A 81 -12.26 -3.91 -2.75
C ARG A 81 -13.28 -5.03 -3.01
N PRO A 82 -14.55 -4.92 -2.54
CA PRO A 82 -15.54 -5.99 -2.71
C PRO A 82 -15.65 -6.52 -4.14
N PHE A 83 -15.76 -5.61 -5.13
CA PHE A 83 -15.82 -5.98 -6.55
C PHE A 83 -14.56 -6.72 -7.02
N HIS A 84 -13.38 -6.38 -6.50
CA HIS A 84 -12.12 -7.04 -6.84
C HIS A 84 -11.97 -8.38 -6.14
N VAL A 85 -12.40 -8.50 -4.88
CA VAL A 85 -12.42 -9.78 -4.16
C VAL A 85 -13.26 -10.80 -4.92
N ALA A 86 -14.46 -10.43 -5.36
CA ALA A 86 -15.31 -11.27 -6.18
C ALA A 86 -14.65 -11.64 -7.52
N ALA A 87 -13.96 -10.66 -8.16
CA ALA A 87 -13.27 -10.89 -9.44
C ALA A 87 -12.08 -11.85 -9.29
N ILE A 88 -11.29 -11.73 -8.22
CA ILE A 88 -10.17 -12.65 -7.92
C ILE A 88 -10.72 -14.06 -7.67
N ALA A 89 -11.82 -14.18 -6.93
CA ALA A 89 -12.48 -15.46 -6.70
C ALA A 89 -12.99 -16.09 -8.01
N ALA A 90 -13.61 -15.30 -8.89
CA ALA A 90 -14.05 -15.76 -10.21
C ALA A 90 -12.86 -16.21 -11.08
N ALA A 91 -11.77 -15.43 -11.11
CA ALA A 91 -10.56 -15.80 -11.82
C ALA A 91 -10.01 -17.15 -11.34
N ARG A 92 -9.94 -17.37 -10.01
CA ARG A 92 -9.47 -18.63 -9.42
C ARG A 92 -10.37 -19.81 -9.84
N ARG A 93 -11.69 -19.69 -9.75
CA ARG A 93 -12.64 -20.74 -10.15
C ARG A 93 -12.53 -21.12 -11.64
N ARG A 94 -12.20 -20.14 -12.48
CA ARG A 94 -12.22 -20.28 -13.95
C ARG A 94 -10.83 -20.47 -14.56
N GLY A 95 -9.77 -20.55 -13.74
CA GLY A 95 -8.39 -20.68 -14.23
C GLY A 95 -7.88 -19.45 -15.00
N LEU A 96 -8.46 -18.27 -14.75
CA LEU A 96 -8.04 -17.01 -15.38
C LEU A 96 -6.90 -16.38 -14.59
N ARG A 97 -6.12 -15.52 -15.24
CA ARG A 97 -5.11 -14.71 -14.55
C ARG A 97 -5.76 -13.44 -13.99
N ALA A 98 -5.52 -13.16 -12.71
CA ALA A 98 -5.90 -11.90 -12.08
C ALA A 98 -4.63 -11.10 -11.77
N TRP A 99 -4.40 -10.02 -12.48
CA TRP A 99 -3.26 -9.12 -12.32
C TRP A 99 -3.64 -7.94 -11.43
N ILE A 100 -2.96 -7.80 -10.31
CA ILE A 100 -3.23 -6.77 -9.33
C ILE A 100 -2.09 -5.76 -9.32
N TYR A 101 -2.45 -4.50 -9.60
CA TYR A 101 -1.59 -3.35 -9.38
C TYR A 101 -1.78 -2.82 -7.96
N GLU A 102 -0.69 -2.35 -7.35
CA GLU A 102 -0.71 -1.65 -6.08
C GLU A 102 0.45 -0.63 -6.01
N GLU A 103 0.42 0.27 -5.04
CA GLU A 103 1.60 1.05 -4.72
C GLU A 103 2.72 0.11 -4.26
N ALA A 104 3.95 0.33 -4.80
CA ALA A 104 5.05 -0.62 -4.65
C ALA A 104 5.55 -0.78 -3.21
N TYR A 105 6.19 -1.92 -2.97
CA TYR A 105 6.92 -2.23 -1.74
C TYR A 105 8.24 -1.46 -1.67
N LEU A 106 8.94 -1.31 -2.80
CA LEU A 106 10.11 -0.46 -2.96
C LEU A 106 9.66 0.87 -3.56
N ARG A 107 9.89 1.97 -2.87
CA ARG A 107 9.44 3.32 -3.28
C ARG A 107 10.57 4.33 -3.13
N PRO A 108 10.62 5.34 -4.00
CA PRO A 108 9.80 5.59 -5.18
C PRO A 108 10.30 4.85 -6.44
N GLY A 109 9.55 4.92 -7.54
CA GLY A 109 10.00 4.50 -8.88
C GLY A 109 9.64 3.08 -9.27
N TYR A 110 8.81 2.40 -8.47
CA TYR A 110 8.23 1.10 -8.77
C TYR A 110 6.73 1.09 -8.52
N LEU A 111 6.03 0.16 -9.15
CA LEU A 111 4.64 -0.25 -8.89
C LEU A 111 4.63 -1.73 -8.60
N ALA A 112 3.76 -2.19 -7.71
CA ALA A 112 3.49 -3.62 -7.58
C ALA A 112 2.61 -4.09 -8.75
N LEU A 113 2.96 -5.25 -9.31
CA LEU A 113 2.19 -5.98 -10.32
C LEU A 113 2.37 -7.48 -10.08
N GLU A 114 1.37 -8.07 -9.46
CA GLU A 114 1.40 -9.48 -9.07
C GLU A 114 0.14 -10.21 -9.53
N ALA A 115 0.24 -11.52 -9.69
CA ALA A 115 -0.89 -12.37 -10.04
C ALA A 115 -1.55 -12.97 -8.80
N GLY A 116 -2.86 -12.78 -8.66
CA GLY A 116 -3.69 -13.43 -7.65
C GLY A 116 -3.78 -12.72 -6.30
N GLY A 117 -2.88 -11.79 -5.98
CA GLY A 117 -2.89 -11.01 -4.74
C GLY A 117 -1.61 -10.21 -4.55
N VAL A 118 -1.63 -9.26 -3.64
CA VAL A 118 -0.51 -8.39 -3.28
C VAL A 118 -0.28 -8.38 -1.77
N ASN A 119 0.89 -7.98 -1.31
CA ASN A 119 1.28 -7.88 0.10
C ASN A 119 1.03 -9.20 0.86
N ALA A 120 0.11 -9.25 1.83
CA ALA A 120 -0.20 -10.45 2.60
C ALA A 120 -0.74 -11.62 1.74
N ARG A 121 -1.34 -11.31 0.58
CA ARG A 121 -1.83 -12.29 -0.40
C ARG A 121 -0.85 -12.54 -1.55
N SER A 122 0.33 -11.91 -1.54
CA SER A 122 1.39 -12.16 -2.51
C SER A 122 1.77 -13.65 -2.50
N ARG A 123 1.98 -14.19 -3.70
CA ARG A 123 2.48 -15.56 -3.89
C ARG A 123 3.99 -15.68 -3.75
N LEU A 124 4.64 -14.61 -3.31
CA LEU A 124 6.05 -14.64 -2.96
C LEU A 124 6.32 -15.74 -1.92
N PRO A 125 7.29 -16.64 -2.13
CA PRO A 125 7.65 -17.65 -1.13
C PRO A 125 7.99 -17.04 0.23
N ARG A 126 7.55 -17.70 1.31
CA ARG A 126 7.76 -17.24 2.70
C ARG A 126 8.95 -17.93 3.37
N ASP A 127 9.71 -18.71 2.63
CA ASP A 127 10.91 -19.40 3.10
C ASP A 127 12.17 -18.58 2.77
N PRO A 128 12.99 -18.20 3.77
CA PRO A 128 14.25 -17.47 3.55
C PRO A 128 15.23 -18.18 2.61
N ALA A 129 15.34 -19.51 2.66
CA ALA A 129 16.22 -20.25 1.77
C ALA A 129 15.75 -20.16 0.31
N ARG A 130 14.43 -20.24 0.11
CA ARG A 130 13.84 -20.06 -1.23
C ARG A 130 14.03 -18.66 -1.78
N ILE A 131 13.92 -17.61 -0.93
CA ILE A 131 14.19 -16.22 -1.33
C ILE A 131 15.65 -16.07 -1.78
N ARG A 132 16.61 -16.65 -1.05
CA ARG A 132 18.03 -16.61 -1.43
C ARG A 132 18.27 -17.30 -2.77
N ALA A 133 17.72 -18.49 -2.95
CA ALA A 133 17.84 -19.25 -4.21
C ALA A 133 17.23 -18.48 -5.39
N LEU A 134 16.06 -17.84 -5.21
CA LEU A 134 15.44 -17.01 -6.24
C LEU A 134 16.24 -15.73 -6.56
N ALA A 135 17.04 -15.25 -5.63
CA ALA A 135 17.88 -14.06 -5.83
C ALA A 135 19.19 -14.37 -6.58
N GLU A 136 19.58 -15.65 -6.68
CA GLU A 136 20.79 -16.08 -7.40
C GLU A 136 20.71 -15.65 -8.87
N GLY A 137 21.76 -14.99 -9.33
CA GLY A 137 21.84 -14.47 -10.71
C GLY A 137 20.98 -13.21 -11.00
N LEU A 138 20.10 -12.79 -10.10
CA LEU A 138 19.35 -11.55 -10.28
C LEU A 138 20.26 -10.32 -10.07
N PRO A 139 20.12 -9.27 -10.89
CA PRO A 139 20.83 -8.01 -10.68
C PRO A 139 20.36 -7.34 -9.37
N PRO A 140 21.17 -6.44 -8.79
CA PRO A 140 20.72 -5.59 -7.69
C PRO A 140 19.45 -4.83 -8.07
N ALA A 141 18.55 -4.63 -7.09
CA ALA A 141 17.40 -3.76 -7.30
C ALA A 141 17.87 -2.35 -7.68
N LEU A 142 17.32 -1.79 -8.75
CA LEU A 142 17.67 -0.43 -9.18
C LEU A 142 17.34 0.58 -8.08
N PRO A 143 18.06 1.71 -8.02
CA PRO A 143 17.78 2.76 -7.06
C PRO A 143 16.31 3.21 -7.10
N GLU A 144 15.78 3.48 -5.94
CA GLU A 144 14.41 3.96 -5.74
C GLU A 144 14.34 5.45 -6.11
N THR A 145 14.30 5.74 -7.42
CA THR A 145 14.27 7.11 -7.98
C THR A 145 12.91 7.42 -8.58
N LEU A 146 12.44 8.66 -8.40
CA LEU A 146 11.18 9.12 -8.99
C LEU A 146 11.37 9.40 -10.48
N SER A 147 10.58 8.75 -11.32
CA SER A 147 10.37 9.14 -12.74
C SER A 147 9.38 10.32 -12.81
N GLY A 148 9.62 11.37 -12.04
CA GLY A 148 8.74 12.54 -11.95
C GLY A 148 7.39 12.23 -11.28
N GLY A 149 7.21 12.59 -10.02
CA GLY A 149 5.92 12.55 -9.34
C GLY A 149 5.43 13.96 -9.05
N SER A 150 4.17 14.30 -9.37
CA SER A 150 3.59 15.59 -8.99
C SER A 150 2.47 15.38 -7.99
N PHE A 151 2.67 15.89 -6.76
CA PHE A 151 1.61 15.94 -5.76
C PHE A 151 0.39 16.74 -6.27
N LEU A 152 0.63 17.84 -6.99
CA LEU A 152 -0.44 18.66 -7.56
C LEU A 152 -1.26 17.87 -8.58
N ARG A 153 -0.61 17.07 -9.43
CA ARG A 153 -1.33 16.21 -10.38
C ARG A 153 -2.17 15.17 -9.64
N ARG A 154 -1.59 14.46 -8.66
CA ARG A 154 -2.33 13.50 -7.84
C ARG A 154 -3.56 14.14 -7.19
N ALA A 155 -3.38 15.33 -6.60
CA ALA A 155 -4.47 16.06 -5.96
C ALA A 155 -5.54 16.53 -6.97
N SER A 156 -5.13 17.09 -8.13
CA SER A 156 -6.08 17.52 -9.16
C SER A 156 -6.87 16.36 -9.76
N ASP A 157 -6.23 15.24 -10.01
CA ASP A 157 -6.89 14.05 -10.55
C ASP A 157 -7.85 13.46 -9.51
N ASP A 158 -7.50 13.44 -8.21
CA ASP A 158 -8.39 13.01 -7.13
C ASP A 158 -9.62 13.95 -7.01
N VAL A 159 -9.43 15.26 -7.09
CA VAL A 159 -10.54 16.22 -7.10
C VAL A 159 -11.46 15.99 -8.30
N ARG A 160 -10.90 15.84 -9.50
CA ARG A 160 -11.68 15.55 -10.73
C ARG A 160 -12.47 14.26 -10.63
N TYR A 161 -11.86 13.21 -10.08
CA TYR A 161 -12.50 11.92 -9.85
C TYR A 161 -13.69 12.04 -8.89
N ASN A 162 -13.51 12.73 -7.75
CA ASN A 162 -14.57 12.90 -6.77
C ASN A 162 -15.67 13.85 -7.25
N LEU A 163 -15.31 14.88 -8.02
CA LEU A 163 -16.30 15.78 -8.64
C LEU A 163 -17.16 15.03 -9.67
N ALA A 164 -16.56 14.19 -10.51
CA ALA A 164 -17.30 13.33 -11.43
C ALA A 164 -18.28 12.41 -10.68
N ASN A 165 -17.82 11.78 -9.61
CA ASN A 165 -18.65 10.93 -8.76
C ASN A 165 -19.81 11.67 -8.10
N LEU A 166 -19.63 12.95 -7.75
CA LEU A 166 -20.68 13.79 -7.20
C LEU A 166 -21.70 14.19 -8.25
N LEU A 167 -21.23 14.73 -9.38
CA LEU A 167 -22.08 15.31 -10.43
C LEU A 167 -22.90 14.25 -11.16
N HIS A 168 -22.31 13.07 -11.39
CA HIS A 168 -22.91 11.99 -12.17
C HIS A 168 -23.34 10.79 -11.28
N ARG A 169 -23.59 11.01 -9.98
CA ARG A 169 -23.94 9.93 -9.04
C ARG A 169 -25.19 9.16 -9.43
N ARG A 170 -26.12 9.81 -10.19
CA ARG A 170 -27.37 9.19 -10.65
C ARG A 170 -27.13 8.11 -11.71
N ASP A 171 -26.03 8.20 -12.45
CA ASP A 171 -25.67 7.23 -13.47
C ASP A 171 -25.25 5.88 -12.86
N PHE A 172 -24.84 5.88 -11.57
CA PHE A 172 -24.39 4.71 -10.82
C PHE A 172 -25.13 4.64 -9.45
N PRO A 173 -26.43 4.33 -9.44
CA PRO A 173 -27.28 4.50 -8.25
C PRO A 173 -26.88 3.61 -7.07
N HIS A 174 -26.28 2.46 -7.35
CA HIS A 174 -25.85 1.49 -6.33
C HIS A 174 -24.40 1.64 -5.89
N TRP A 175 -23.60 2.49 -6.56
CA TRP A 175 -22.22 2.72 -6.14
C TRP A 175 -22.15 3.44 -4.79
N ARG A 176 -21.27 2.97 -3.92
CA ARG A 176 -20.97 3.58 -2.62
C ARG A 176 -19.47 3.84 -2.50
N THR A 177 -19.13 4.99 -1.95
CA THR A 177 -17.73 5.31 -1.65
C THR A 177 -17.23 4.46 -0.49
N HIS A 178 -16.00 3.98 -0.59
CA HIS A 178 -15.30 3.30 0.49
C HIS A 178 -14.54 4.27 1.43
N ARG A 179 -14.60 5.58 1.15
CA ARG A 179 -13.94 6.60 1.98
C ARG A 179 -14.67 6.76 3.30
N GLN A 180 -13.92 6.87 4.39
CA GLN A 180 -14.47 7.11 5.73
C GLN A 180 -15.11 8.49 5.87
N TRP A 181 -14.48 9.48 5.24
CA TRP A 181 -14.91 10.88 5.34
C TRP A 181 -15.52 11.36 4.04
N ASN A 182 -16.48 12.27 4.17
CA ASN A 182 -16.98 13.02 3.02
C ASN A 182 -15.81 13.78 2.38
N PRO A 183 -15.65 13.76 1.03
CA PRO A 183 -14.56 14.46 0.35
C PRO A 183 -14.38 15.92 0.73
N PHE A 184 -15.46 16.64 1.02
CA PHE A 184 -15.39 18.03 1.47
C PHE A 184 -14.69 18.20 2.83
N HIS A 185 -14.94 17.30 3.77
CA HIS A 185 -14.25 17.32 5.06
C HIS A 185 -12.76 16.96 4.88
N GLU A 186 -12.45 16.02 4.00
CA GLU A 186 -11.06 15.67 3.68
C GLU A 186 -10.33 16.87 3.06
N TYR A 187 -10.94 17.56 2.09
CA TYR A 187 -10.34 18.75 1.46
C TYR A 187 -10.19 19.91 2.43
N ALA A 188 -11.15 20.14 3.33
CA ALA A 188 -11.02 21.14 4.39
C ALA A 188 -9.86 20.78 5.35
N GLY A 189 -9.72 19.52 5.71
CA GLY A 189 -8.58 19.00 6.49
C GLY A 189 -7.24 19.26 5.79
N TRP A 190 -7.15 18.96 4.49
CA TRP A 190 -5.96 19.22 3.68
C TRP A 190 -5.63 20.71 3.55
N LEU A 191 -6.64 21.57 3.34
CA LEU A 191 -6.45 23.03 3.27
C LEU A 191 -5.90 23.57 4.60
N LYS A 192 -6.55 23.23 5.72
CA LYS A 192 -6.07 23.59 7.06
C LYS A 192 -4.63 23.12 7.30
N ARG A 193 -4.34 21.87 6.91
CA ARG A 193 -3.00 21.30 7.03
C ARG A 193 -1.99 22.06 6.17
N GLY A 194 -2.35 22.41 4.94
CA GLY A 194 -1.51 23.21 4.02
C GLY A 194 -1.15 24.57 4.58
N LEU A 195 -2.14 25.29 5.10
CA LEU A 195 -1.95 26.62 5.71
C LEU A 195 -1.06 26.57 6.96
N LEU A 196 -1.21 25.54 7.79
CA LEU A 196 -0.43 25.39 9.02
C LEU A 196 0.90 24.62 8.81
N ARG A 197 1.20 24.18 7.59
CA ARG A 197 2.37 23.35 7.28
C ARG A 197 3.71 23.90 7.79
N PRO A 198 4.05 25.20 7.60
CA PRO A 198 5.33 25.73 8.08
C PRO A 198 5.49 25.60 9.61
N LEU A 199 4.46 25.99 10.36
CA LEU A 199 4.45 25.93 11.83
C LEU A 199 4.53 24.48 12.32
N ARG A 200 3.73 23.60 11.72
CA ARG A 200 3.71 22.17 12.09
C ARG A 200 5.02 21.49 11.77
N ARG A 201 5.64 21.82 10.63
CA ARG A 201 6.95 21.29 10.25
C ARG A 201 8.04 21.75 11.19
N HIS A 202 8.05 23.02 11.58
CA HIS A 202 9.02 23.54 12.58
C HIS A 202 8.87 22.80 13.92
N ALA A 203 7.65 22.67 14.44
CA ALA A 203 7.38 21.94 15.68
C ALA A 203 7.79 20.46 15.58
N ALA A 204 7.54 19.81 14.44
CA ALA A 204 7.92 18.42 14.21
C ALA A 204 9.45 18.24 14.19
N TRP A 205 10.20 19.16 13.56
CA TRP A 205 11.66 19.13 13.58
C TRP A 205 12.24 19.39 14.98
N LYS A 206 11.65 20.32 15.74
CA LYS A 206 12.05 20.55 17.14
C LYS A 206 11.84 19.27 17.98
N ARG A 207 10.72 18.58 17.80
CA ARG A 207 10.47 17.30 18.48
C ARG A 207 11.42 16.20 18.03
N LEU A 208 11.73 16.11 16.73
CA LEU A 208 12.70 15.14 16.24
C LEU A 208 14.07 15.33 16.89
N LYS A 209 14.53 16.57 17.04
CA LYS A 209 15.77 16.84 17.76
C LYS A 209 15.76 16.38 19.22
N GLN A 210 14.61 16.45 19.89
CA GLN A 210 14.44 15.91 21.24
C GLN A 210 14.52 14.37 21.22
N VAL A 211 13.94 13.73 20.20
CA VAL A 211 14.01 12.28 20.00
C VAL A 211 15.44 11.83 19.69
N GLU A 212 16.16 12.57 18.84
CA GLU A 212 17.58 12.30 18.52
C GLU A 212 18.51 12.45 19.74
N ALA A 213 18.19 13.37 20.64
CA ALA A 213 18.95 13.61 21.87
C ALA A 213 18.52 12.74 23.06
N TRP A 214 17.56 11.82 22.84
CA TRP A 214 17.08 10.95 23.90
C TRP A 214 18.16 9.97 24.36
N PRO A 215 18.44 9.84 25.69
CA PRO A 215 19.60 9.09 26.17
C PRO A 215 19.44 7.56 26.07
N GLY A 216 18.19 7.07 26.02
CA GLY A 216 17.88 5.64 25.95
C GLY A 216 17.48 5.17 24.54
N PRO A 217 17.09 3.91 24.40
CA PRO A 217 16.68 3.36 23.11
C PRO A 217 15.38 4.00 22.61
N VAL A 218 15.36 4.38 21.32
CA VAL A 218 14.20 4.96 20.66
C VAL A 218 13.53 3.89 19.79
N PHE A 219 12.26 3.64 20.02
CA PHE A 219 11.43 2.80 19.15
C PHE A 219 10.51 3.65 18.29
N VAL A 220 10.23 3.23 17.07
CA VAL A 220 9.39 3.99 16.15
C VAL A 220 8.18 3.17 15.75
N LEU A 221 6.98 3.77 15.89
CA LEU A 221 5.71 3.24 15.36
C LEU A 221 5.24 4.15 14.21
N PRO A 222 5.54 3.81 12.94
CA PRO A 222 4.99 4.50 11.79
C PRO A 222 3.53 4.09 11.60
N LEU A 223 2.61 5.06 11.69
CA LEU A 223 1.20 4.82 11.49
C LEU A 223 0.86 4.70 10.00
N GLN A 224 -0.14 3.86 9.70
CA GLN A 224 -0.80 3.75 8.40
C GLN A 224 -2.01 4.69 8.34
N LEU A 225 -2.69 4.74 7.20
CA LEU A 225 -3.99 5.39 7.10
C LEU A 225 -5.07 4.48 7.68
N GLU A 226 -6.02 5.05 8.42
CA GLU A 226 -7.16 4.32 8.99
C GLU A 226 -8.00 3.61 7.92
N GLY A 227 -8.10 4.21 6.73
CA GLY A 227 -8.80 3.63 5.59
C GLY A 227 -8.01 2.59 4.80
N ASP A 228 -6.80 2.23 5.23
CA ASP A 228 -5.97 1.27 4.52
C ASP A 228 -6.56 -0.14 4.60
N TYR A 229 -6.86 -0.73 3.43
CA TYR A 229 -7.32 -2.11 3.34
C TYR A 229 -6.32 -3.12 3.92
N GLN A 230 -5.03 -2.83 3.86
CA GLN A 230 -3.99 -3.68 4.44
C GLN A 230 -4.13 -3.77 5.96
N LEU A 231 -4.48 -2.67 6.62
CA LEU A 231 -4.76 -2.67 8.06
C LEU A 231 -5.96 -3.57 8.38
N ARG A 232 -7.09 -3.38 7.66
CA ARG A 232 -8.37 -4.02 8.00
C ARG A 232 -8.43 -5.51 7.63
N HIS A 233 -7.80 -5.91 6.53
CA HIS A 233 -7.93 -7.28 6.00
C HIS A 233 -6.72 -8.17 6.28
N HIS A 234 -5.59 -7.57 6.67
CA HIS A 234 -4.34 -8.29 6.86
C HIS A 234 -3.70 -8.03 8.22
N SER A 235 -4.50 -7.66 9.21
CA SER A 235 -4.08 -7.57 10.60
C SER A 235 -5.19 -8.04 11.55
N PRO A 236 -4.88 -8.31 12.82
CA PRO A 236 -5.89 -8.63 13.83
C PRO A 236 -6.67 -7.40 14.30
N PHE A 237 -6.35 -6.19 13.81
CA PHE A 237 -6.92 -4.94 14.28
C PHE A 237 -8.12 -4.52 13.45
N THR A 238 -9.17 -4.06 14.11
CA THR A 238 -10.34 -3.47 13.46
C THR A 238 -10.14 -1.98 13.17
N SER A 239 -9.25 -1.33 13.95
CA SER A 239 -8.93 0.10 13.84
C SER A 239 -7.45 0.37 14.13
N LEU A 240 -6.97 1.54 13.70
CA LEU A 240 -5.64 2.00 14.06
C LEU A 240 -5.53 2.31 15.57
N ALA A 241 -6.65 2.67 16.21
CA ALA A 241 -6.71 2.87 17.65
C ALA A 241 -6.34 1.60 18.43
N ASP A 242 -6.83 0.43 17.99
CA ASP A 242 -6.51 -0.85 18.63
C ASP A 242 -5.02 -1.17 18.53
N ALA A 243 -4.42 -0.91 17.36
CA ALA A 243 -2.99 -1.12 17.15
C ALA A 243 -2.14 -0.17 18.03
N ILE A 244 -2.50 1.11 18.11
CA ILE A 244 -1.80 2.08 18.97
C ILE A 244 -1.94 1.68 20.44
N ALA A 245 -3.15 1.28 20.88
CA ALA A 245 -3.40 0.88 22.26
C ALA A 245 -2.55 -0.32 22.64
N LEU A 246 -2.52 -1.38 21.82
CA LEU A 246 -1.69 -2.56 22.05
C LEU A 246 -0.21 -2.21 22.18
N VAL A 247 0.30 -1.38 21.26
CA VAL A 247 1.73 -1.00 21.26
C VAL A 247 2.09 -0.18 22.49
N VAL A 248 1.23 0.77 22.88
CA VAL A 248 1.46 1.58 24.10
C VAL A 248 1.39 0.73 25.36
N GLU A 249 0.45 -0.22 25.44
CA GLU A 249 0.35 -1.16 26.55
C GLU A 249 1.59 -2.03 26.71
N SER A 250 2.00 -2.70 25.63
CA SER A 250 3.19 -3.53 25.61
C SER A 250 4.45 -2.72 25.93
N PHE A 251 4.58 -1.51 25.36
CA PHE A 251 5.69 -0.60 25.66
C PHE A 251 5.76 -0.20 27.14
N ALA A 252 4.62 0.13 27.73
CA ALA A 252 4.56 0.51 29.14
C ALA A 252 4.95 -0.63 30.08
N ALA A 253 4.58 -1.87 29.74
CA ALA A 253 4.82 -3.05 30.59
C ALA A 253 6.22 -3.66 30.41
N HIS A 254 6.79 -3.62 29.19
CA HIS A 254 7.95 -4.45 28.84
C HIS A 254 9.18 -3.67 28.33
N ALA A 255 9.01 -2.40 27.90
CA ALA A 255 10.15 -1.63 27.40
C ALA A 255 11.06 -1.15 28.53
N PRO A 256 12.39 -1.02 28.30
CA PRO A 256 13.32 -0.45 29.27
C PRO A 256 12.80 0.88 29.81
N PRO A 257 13.03 1.21 31.10
CA PRO A 257 12.48 2.41 31.73
C PRO A 257 12.97 3.72 31.11
N ASP A 258 14.12 3.71 30.47
CA ASP A 258 14.74 4.81 29.74
C ASP A 258 14.37 4.83 28.23
N ALA A 259 13.58 3.87 27.73
CA ALA A 259 13.17 3.83 26.34
C ALA A 259 12.13 4.91 25.99
N LEU A 260 12.16 5.38 24.73
CA LEU A 260 11.17 6.28 24.12
C LEU A 260 10.44 5.59 22.99
N LEU A 261 9.13 5.79 22.88
CA LEU A 261 8.33 5.40 21.72
C LEU A 261 7.95 6.65 20.90
N ALA A 262 8.51 6.77 19.71
CA ALA A 262 8.18 7.80 18.74
C ALA A 262 7.05 7.32 17.82
N VAL A 263 5.85 7.86 17.98
CA VAL A 263 4.69 7.57 17.14
C VAL A 263 4.68 8.54 15.96
N LYS A 264 4.88 8.03 14.75
CA LYS A 264 4.99 8.85 13.54
C LYS A 264 3.70 8.80 12.71
N GLY A 265 3.07 9.95 12.52
CA GLY A 265 1.89 10.10 11.68
C GLY A 265 2.16 9.82 10.19
N HIS A 266 1.16 9.30 9.48
CA HIS A 266 1.28 9.06 8.04
C HIS A 266 1.37 10.37 7.25
N PRO A 267 2.20 10.48 6.20
CA PRO A 267 2.33 11.71 5.41
C PRO A 267 1.02 12.16 4.73
N LEU A 268 0.14 11.22 4.40
CA LEU A 268 -1.16 11.47 3.77
C LEU A 268 -2.33 11.48 4.78
N ASP A 269 -2.08 11.53 6.09
CA ASP A 269 -3.12 11.70 7.08
C ASP A 269 -3.69 13.14 6.96
N ASN A 270 -5.01 13.27 6.87
CA ASN A 270 -5.71 14.56 6.78
C ASN A 270 -5.78 15.32 8.13
N GLY A 271 -5.34 14.68 9.22
CA GLY A 271 -5.31 15.26 10.57
C GLY A 271 -6.66 15.30 11.29
N LEU A 272 -7.69 14.65 10.76
CA LEU A 272 -9.03 14.60 11.38
C LEU A 272 -9.11 13.59 12.54
N SER A 273 -8.31 12.54 12.52
CA SER A 273 -8.37 11.45 13.51
C SER A 273 -7.59 11.70 14.82
N HIS A 274 -6.80 12.78 14.90
CA HIS A 274 -6.06 13.20 16.10
C HIS A 274 -5.22 12.10 16.79
N TRP A 275 -4.57 11.23 16.02
CA TRP A 275 -3.80 10.07 16.52
C TRP A 275 -2.74 10.41 17.57
N GLY A 276 -2.10 11.57 17.47
CA GLY A 276 -1.15 12.02 18.48
C GLY A 276 -1.77 12.17 19.86
N ARG A 277 -2.93 12.84 19.93
CA ARG A 277 -3.66 12.99 21.21
C ARG A 277 -4.17 11.65 21.74
N PHE A 278 -4.55 10.73 20.84
CA PHE A 278 -4.97 9.39 21.24
C PHE A 278 -3.79 8.63 21.87
N ALA A 279 -2.61 8.61 21.24
CA ALA A 279 -1.43 7.94 21.74
C ALA A 279 -0.95 8.56 23.08
N GLU A 280 -0.92 9.89 23.17
CA GLU A 280 -0.55 10.62 24.41
C GLU A 280 -1.51 10.30 25.57
N ARG A 281 -2.82 10.25 25.33
CA ARG A 281 -3.81 9.87 26.33
C ARG A 281 -3.62 8.43 26.80
N ARG A 282 -3.46 7.48 25.88
CA ARG A 282 -3.22 6.07 26.23
C ARG A 282 -1.93 5.91 27.04
N ALA A 283 -0.89 6.67 26.70
CA ALA A 283 0.36 6.69 27.46
C ALA A 283 0.21 7.26 28.88
N ALA A 284 -0.60 8.31 29.04
CA ALA A 284 -0.91 8.88 30.36
C ALA A 284 -1.67 7.89 31.25
N GLU A 285 -2.64 7.15 30.68
CA GLU A 285 -3.40 6.09 31.37
C GLU A 285 -2.48 4.96 31.87
N ARG A 286 -1.33 4.75 31.22
CA ARG A 286 -0.33 3.73 31.57
C ARG A 286 0.89 4.29 32.32
N GLY A 287 0.91 5.57 32.68
CA GLY A 287 2.00 6.21 33.43
C GLY A 287 3.28 6.46 32.64
N VAL A 288 3.23 6.39 31.29
CA VAL A 288 4.41 6.55 30.41
C VAL A 288 4.33 7.76 29.47
N ALA A 289 3.53 8.76 29.80
CA ALA A 289 3.31 9.95 28.96
C ALA A 289 4.63 10.67 28.57
N GLN A 290 5.61 10.71 29.46
CA GLN A 290 6.91 11.35 29.22
C GLN A 290 7.81 10.56 28.26
N ARG A 291 7.44 9.30 27.97
CA ARG A 291 8.19 8.37 27.13
C ARG A 291 7.54 8.17 25.77
N ILE A 292 6.56 9.01 25.39
CA ILE A 292 5.89 8.99 24.08
C ILE A 292 6.14 10.32 23.36
N ALA A 293 6.60 10.25 22.12
CA ALA A 293 6.79 11.41 21.27
C ALA A 293 5.92 11.30 20.01
N TRP A 294 5.05 12.30 19.76
CA TRP A 294 4.29 12.39 18.51
C TRP A 294 5.07 13.15 17.44
N LEU A 295 5.32 12.52 16.29
CA LEU A 295 6.06 13.05 15.14
C LEU A 295 5.18 13.14 13.89
N PRO A 296 4.42 14.22 13.68
CA PRO A 296 3.69 14.46 12.45
C PRO A 296 4.61 15.00 11.34
N GLU A 297 4.15 15.00 10.10
CA GLU A 297 4.66 15.82 8.98
C GLU A 297 6.10 15.54 8.51
N LEU A 298 6.84 14.61 9.10
CA LEU A 298 8.22 14.32 8.73
C LEU A 298 8.33 13.19 7.70
N HIS A 299 9.35 13.23 6.87
CA HIS A 299 9.78 12.05 6.13
C HIS A 299 10.23 10.95 7.09
N PHE A 300 10.14 9.69 6.66
CA PHE A 300 10.44 8.59 7.58
C PHE A 300 11.93 8.43 7.83
N THR A 301 12.78 8.68 6.84
CA THR A 301 14.25 8.50 6.94
C THR A 301 14.89 9.21 8.15
N PRO A 302 14.65 10.51 8.39
CA PRO A 302 15.24 11.16 9.57
C PRO A 302 14.69 10.64 10.90
N VAL A 303 13.44 10.15 10.92
CA VAL A 303 12.84 9.54 12.13
C VAL A 303 13.44 8.15 12.39
N LEU A 304 13.82 7.45 11.32
CA LEU A 304 14.41 6.11 11.39
C LEU A 304 15.87 6.14 11.86
N ALA A 305 16.60 7.23 11.62
CA ALA A 305 18.03 7.32 11.96
C ALA A 305 18.33 6.98 13.43
N PRO A 306 17.69 7.59 14.46
CA PRO A 306 17.91 7.27 15.86
C PRO A 306 17.25 5.96 16.32
N ALA A 307 16.46 5.28 15.48
CA ALA A 307 15.67 4.15 15.91
C ALA A 307 16.51 2.93 16.30
N ALA A 308 16.28 2.42 17.50
CA ALA A 308 16.77 1.13 17.98
C ALA A 308 15.92 -0.04 17.50
N GLY A 309 14.68 0.22 17.09
CA GLY A 309 13.76 -0.75 16.51
C GLY A 309 12.48 -0.11 15.98
N VAL A 310 11.79 -0.80 15.09
CA VAL A 310 10.56 -0.34 14.46
C VAL A 310 9.44 -1.35 14.70
N VAL A 311 8.31 -0.87 15.20
CA VAL A 311 7.08 -1.63 15.35
C VAL A 311 6.14 -1.21 14.24
N THR A 312 5.61 -2.13 13.46
CA THR A 312 4.66 -1.81 12.38
C THR A 312 3.54 -2.84 12.30
N VAL A 313 2.37 -2.43 11.85
CA VAL A 313 1.32 -3.44 11.60
C VAL A 313 1.70 -4.27 10.39
N ASN A 314 1.72 -3.68 9.20
CA ASN A 314 2.13 -4.34 7.95
C ASN A 314 2.58 -3.32 6.89
N SER A 315 3.05 -2.15 7.33
CA SER A 315 3.43 -1.05 6.46
C SER A 315 4.72 -1.33 5.68
N THR A 316 4.81 -0.78 4.48
CA THR A 316 6.07 -0.73 3.70
C THR A 316 7.19 0.07 4.40
N ALA A 317 6.87 0.84 5.44
CA ALA A 317 7.85 1.45 6.33
C ALA A 317 8.76 0.39 7.01
N GLY A 318 8.24 -0.83 7.25
CA GLY A 318 9.05 -1.96 7.73
C GLY A 318 10.14 -2.34 6.74
N LEU A 319 9.85 -2.43 5.44
CA LEU A 319 10.87 -2.70 4.41
C LEU A 319 11.93 -1.60 4.34
N GLN A 320 11.53 -0.33 4.53
CA GLN A 320 12.49 0.75 4.60
C GLN A 320 13.38 0.63 5.85
N ALA A 321 12.81 0.23 6.98
CA ALA A 321 13.58 -0.01 8.20
C ALA A 321 14.56 -1.18 8.05
N LEU A 322 14.13 -2.29 7.44
CA LEU A 322 15.00 -3.44 7.14
C LEU A 322 16.18 -3.03 6.23
N ARG A 323 15.93 -2.21 5.20
CA ARG A 323 16.98 -1.70 4.32
C ARG A 323 18.05 -0.91 5.09
N GLU A 324 17.65 -0.17 6.10
CA GLU A 324 18.57 0.60 6.97
C GLU A 324 19.14 -0.25 8.13
N GLY A 325 18.99 -1.58 8.09
CA GLY A 325 19.51 -2.51 9.09
C GLY A 325 18.81 -2.43 10.45
N LYS A 326 17.63 -1.83 10.53
CA LYS A 326 16.92 -1.66 11.80
C LYS A 326 16.12 -2.91 12.14
N PRO A 327 16.14 -3.39 13.41
CA PRO A 327 15.21 -4.39 13.90
C PRO A 327 13.76 -4.02 13.64
N VAL A 328 12.95 -4.95 13.19
CA VAL A 328 11.53 -4.73 12.89
C VAL A 328 10.69 -5.85 13.52
N VAL A 329 9.58 -5.49 14.17
CA VAL A 329 8.51 -6.43 14.53
C VAL A 329 7.23 -6.06 13.78
N VAL A 330 6.53 -7.08 13.27
CA VAL A 330 5.31 -6.95 12.49
C VAL A 330 4.14 -7.46 13.32
N LEU A 331 3.07 -6.67 13.43
CA LEU A 331 1.89 -7.01 14.23
C LEU A 331 0.73 -7.60 13.39
N GLY A 332 0.83 -7.49 12.07
CA GLY A 332 -0.12 -8.01 11.11
C GLY A 332 0.56 -8.98 10.15
N ARG A 333 0.02 -9.10 8.94
CA ARG A 333 0.56 -9.97 7.89
C ARG A 333 1.24 -9.11 6.83
N ALA A 334 2.56 -9.24 6.69
CA ALA A 334 3.34 -8.57 5.66
C ALA A 334 4.15 -9.56 4.84
N LEU A 335 4.41 -9.25 3.57
CA LEU A 335 5.19 -10.14 2.69
C LEU A 335 6.64 -10.34 3.15
N TYR A 336 7.17 -9.40 3.91
CA TYR A 336 8.54 -9.40 4.42
C TYR A 336 8.65 -9.93 5.87
N ASP A 337 7.53 -10.36 6.47
CA ASP A 337 7.53 -10.94 7.82
C ASP A 337 8.03 -12.39 7.76
N LEU A 338 9.34 -12.53 7.88
CA LEU A 338 10.07 -13.79 7.71
C LEU A 338 11.18 -13.91 8.75
N PRO A 339 11.49 -15.14 9.19
CA PRO A 339 12.68 -15.39 10.02
C PRO A 339 13.95 -14.83 9.36
N GLY A 340 14.77 -14.17 10.16
CA GLY A 340 15.99 -13.50 9.69
C GLY A 340 15.78 -12.10 9.12
N LEU A 341 14.55 -11.70 8.80
CA LEU A 341 14.21 -10.32 8.43
C LEU A 341 13.57 -9.57 9.56
N THR A 342 12.56 -10.14 10.19
CA THR A 342 11.79 -9.53 11.27
C THR A 342 11.92 -10.35 12.55
N PHE A 343 11.73 -9.68 13.67
CA PHE A 343 11.71 -10.33 14.98
C PHE A 343 10.44 -11.18 15.13
N GLN A 344 10.60 -12.47 15.51
CA GLN A 344 9.51 -13.46 15.48
C GLN A 344 8.92 -13.76 16.87
N ASP A 345 9.57 -13.33 17.96
CA ASP A 345 9.19 -13.72 19.33
C ASP A 345 8.19 -12.78 20.00
N GLY A 346 7.44 -12.02 19.19
CA GLY A 346 6.35 -11.17 19.66
C GLY A 346 6.78 -9.79 20.14
N LEU A 347 5.78 -8.91 20.32
CA LEU A 347 6.01 -7.50 20.63
C LEU A 347 6.65 -7.29 22.00
N ASP A 348 6.22 -8.04 23.02
CA ASP A 348 6.67 -7.83 24.42
C ASP A 348 8.18 -8.10 24.59
N ARG A 349 8.69 -9.12 23.91
CA ARG A 349 10.13 -9.42 23.90
C ARG A 349 10.93 -8.49 23.00
N PHE A 350 10.31 -7.92 21.97
CA PHE A 350 10.98 -7.05 21.02
C PHE A 350 11.68 -5.85 21.67
N TRP A 351 11.12 -5.32 22.73
CA TRP A 351 11.67 -4.14 23.39
C TRP A 351 13.07 -4.36 23.95
N THR A 352 13.39 -5.60 24.37
CA THR A 352 14.66 -5.96 25.02
C THR A 352 15.53 -6.91 24.19
N GLU A 353 14.92 -7.82 23.39
CA GLU A 353 15.61 -8.94 22.73
C GLU A 353 15.72 -8.76 21.19
N ARG A 354 15.34 -7.60 20.67
CA ARG A 354 15.36 -7.32 19.24
C ARG A 354 16.70 -7.63 18.57
N THR A 355 16.66 -8.22 17.39
CA THR A 355 17.84 -8.55 16.59
C THR A 355 17.85 -7.78 15.27
N PRO A 356 19.02 -7.32 14.79
CA PRO A 356 19.13 -6.75 13.44
C PRO A 356 18.74 -7.77 12.36
N PRO A 357 18.23 -7.31 11.21
CA PRO A 357 17.94 -8.21 10.09
C PRO A 357 19.22 -8.74 9.46
N ASP A 358 19.11 -9.92 8.85
CA ASP A 358 20.14 -10.44 7.96
C ASP A 358 20.18 -9.63 6.67
N MET A 359 21.20 -8.80 6.51
CA MET A 359 21.33 -7.87 5.39
C MET A 359 21.50 -8.56 4.05
N ALA A 360 22.06 -9.78 4.02
CA ALA A 360 22.13 -10.56 2.79
C ALA A 360 20.74 -11.07 2.36
N LEU A 361 19.88 -11.43 3.33
CA LEU A 361 18.49 -11.80 3.07
C LEU A 361 17.66 -10.56 2.69
N VAL A 362 17.90 -9.39 3.29
CA VAL A 362 17.26 -8.12 2.88
C VAL A 362 17.58 -7.79 1.42
N ASP A 363 18.84 -7.90 1.00
CA ASP A 363 19.24 -7.67 -0.40
C ASP A 363 18.60 -8.72 -1.33
N ALA A 364 18.63 -9.99 -0.97
CA ALA A 364 17.98 -11.07 -1.72
C ALA A 364 16.48 -10.80 -1.91
N LEU A 365 15.76 -10.44 -0.84
CA LEU A 365 14.34 -10.09 -0.93
C LEU A 365 14.10 -8.90 -1.87
N ARG A 366 14.92 -7.85 -1.79
CA ARG A 366 14.79 -6.67 -2.66
C ARG A 366 14.99 -7.00 -4.13
N ARG A 367 15.96 -7.87 -4.47
CA ARG A 367 16.18 -8.37 -5.85
C ARG A 367 14.98 -9.15 -6.35
N VAL A 368 14.48 -10.08 -5.54
CA VAL A 368 13.32 -10.91 -5.88
C VAL A 368 12.07 -10.06 -6.06
N LEU A 369 11.82 -9.11 -5.17
CA LEU A 369 10.71 -8.16 -5.32
C LEU A 369 10.81 -7.36 -6.62
N ALA A 370 11.98 -6.77 -6.89
CA ALA A 370 12.19 -5.98 -8.10
C ALA A 370 11.99 -6.80 -9.39
N ALA A 371 12.47 -8.04 -9.41
CA ALA A 371 12.37 -8.91 -10.57
C ALA A 371 10.98 -9.51 -10.78
N HIS A 372 10.28 -9.90 -9.70
CA HIS A 372 9.09 -10.74 -9.80
C HIS A 372 7.78 -10.09 -9.36
N CYS A 373 7.82 -9.12 -8.44
CA CYS A 373 6.62 -8.50 -7.87
C CYS A 373 6.41 -7.06 -8.35
N LEU A 374 7.44 -6.41 -8.89
CA LEU A 374 7.41 -5.00 -9.21
C LEU A 374 7.68 -4.73 -10.69
N VAL A 375 7.21 -3.57 -11.15
CA VAL A 375 7.56 -2.97 -12.45
C VAL A 375 8.03 -1.53 -12.23
N ARG A 376 9.01 -1.09 -13.03
CA ARG A 376 9.50 0.30 -12.99
C ARG A 376 8.44 1.26 -13.50
N GLY A 377 8.36 2.45 -12.87
CA GLY A 377 7.51 3.54 -13.28
C GLY A 377 6.68 4.13 -12.13
N GLY A 378 5.60 4.83 -12.46
CA GLY A 378 4.74 5.50 -11.48
C GLY A 378 3.36 5.87 -12.03
N PHE A 379 2.40 6.15 -11.14
CA PHE A 379 1.01 6.47 -11.50
C PHE A 379 0.76 7.97 -11.73
N PHE A 380 1.62 8.86 -11.22
CA PHE A 380 1.28 10.28 -11.04
C PHE A 380 2.13 11.24 -11.86
N SER A 381 2.78 10.76 -12.94
CA SER A 381 3.45 11.57 -13.96
C SER A 381 3.31 10.92 -15.32
N ASP A 382 3.42 11.70 -16.40
CA ASP A 382 3.37 11.12 -17.76
C ASP A 382 4.55 10.21 -18.03
N ALA A 383 5.76 10.62 -17.63
CA ALA A 383 6.97 9.82 -17.77
C ALA A 383 6.85 8.51 -16.97
N GLY A 384 6.42 8.59 -15.69
CA GLY A 384 6.24 7.42 -14.84
C GLY A 384 5.18 6.46 -15.36
N MET A 385 4.04 6.97 -15.87
CA MET A 385 3.00 6.13 -16.46
C MET A 385 3.49 5.44 -17.74
N ASN A 386 4.24 6.15 -18.61
CA ASN A 386 4.77 5.57 -19.83
C ASN A 386 5.80 4.46 -19.52
N GLU A 387 6.70 4.71 -18.56
CA GLU A 387 7.66 3.72 -18.07
C GLU A 387 6.93 2.50 -17.49
N ALA A 388 5.93 2.73 -16.63
CA ALA A 388 5.14 1.65 -16.02
C ALA A 388 4.39 0.82 -17.06
N VAL A 389 3.79 1.44 -18.07
CA VAL A 389 3.11 0.73 -19.18
C VAL A 389 4.12 -0.10 -19.97
N ALA A 390 5.25 0.47 -20.36
CA ALA A 390 6.29 -0.23 -21.13
C ALA A 390 6.79 -1.49 -20.39
N ASN A 391 6.98 -1.40 -19.06
CA ASN A 391 7.42 -2.53 -18.25
C ASN A 391 6.28 -3.51 -17.87
N SER A 392 5.02 -3.06 -17.87
CA SER A 392 3.88 -3.90 -17.54
C SER A 392 3.47 -4.83 -18.68
N VAL A 393 3.50 -4.35 -19.94
CA VAL A 393 3.02 -5.13 -21.09
C VAL A 393 3.73 -6.48 -21.22
N PRO A 394 5.07 -6.57 -21.19
CA PRO A 394 5.77 -7.86 -21.26
C PRO A 394 5.42 -8.77 -20.07
N ARG A 395 5.23 -8.20 -18.86
CA ARG A 395 4.84 -8.96 -17.67
C ARG A 395 3.44 -9.55 -17.81
N LEU A 396 2.49 -8.79 -18.35
CA LEU A 396 1.11 -9.23 -18.59
C LEU A 396 1.04 -10.27 -19.71
N GLU A 397 1.89 -10.20 -20.73
CA GLU A 397 1.99 -11.18 -21.80
C GLU A 397 2.68 -12.48 -21.38
N GLY A 398 3.52 -12.44 -20.36
CA GLY A 398 4.22 -13.59 -19.79
C GLY A 398 3.35 -14.43 -18.85
N ASP A 399 3.94 -15.48 -18.30
CA ASP A 399 3.34 -16.26 -17.23
C ASP A 399 3.64 -15.61 -15.86
N PRO A 400 2.73 -15.77 -14.88
CA PRO A 400 2.98 -15.32 -13.52
C PRO A 400 4.29 -15.91 -12.97
N PRO A 401 5.15 -15.09 -12.31
CA PRO A 401 6.43 -15.58 -11.78
C PRO A 401 6.28 -16.69 -10.74
N PHE A 402 5.16 -16.69 -10.01
CA PHE A 402 4.87 -17.71 -9.00
C PHE A 402 3.55 -18.40 -9.34
N ALA A 403 3.58 -19.75 -9.34
CA ALA A 403 2.40 -20.56 -9.56
C ALA A 403 1.33 -20.30 -8.48
N ALA A 404 0.07 -20.56 -8.83
CA ALA A 404 -0.97 -20.67 -7.81
C ALA A 404 -0.65 -21.91 -6.95
N GLU A 405 -0.69 -21.76 -5.61
CA GLU A 405 -0.74 -22.95 -4.78
C GLU A 405 -1.96 -23.76 -5.18
N PRO A 406 -1.83 -25.11 -5.30
CA PRO A 406 -2.99 -25.95 -5.51
C PRO A 406 -3.99 -25.70 -4.38
N ALA A 407 -5.27 -25.61 -4.74
CA ALA A 407 -6.38 -25.31 -3.84
C ALA A 407 -6.56 -26.41 -2.79
#